data_f51028ff2b78f1013e5687ed72da2044
#
_entry.id   f51028ff2b78f1013e5687ed72da2044
#
_cell.length_a   1.000
_cell.length_b   1.000
_cell.length_c   1.000
_cell.angle_alpha   90.00
_cell.angle_beta   90.00
_cell.angle_gamma   90.00
#
_symmetry.space_group_name_H-M   'P 1'
#
loop_
_entity.id
_entity.type
_entity.pdbx_description
1 polymer ?
#
loop_
_entity_poly.entity_id
_entity_poly.type
_entity_poly.pdbx_seq_one_letter_code
_entity_poly.pdbx_strand_id
1 'polypeptide(L)'
;MLELKGKYGKDCKVFIDNVEEAALSTIYSILDDEVSANVPVRIMPDTHEGVDIVIGFTMPISDRVNPNHIGVDIGCGVTCGRIPKMSMSLAEIDERIRAAIPMGFAHRSSLHPFASENSAMEALATKIGQDPQNVYRQLGTLGGGNHFIEIGEADGDWYIFIHTGSRNFGLQVCKYHAAKAKANGSKYLFGNDM
;
A
#
# COMPACT_ATOMS: atom_id res chain seq x y z
N MET A 1 -7.06 24.21 -2.07
CA MET A 1 -5.67 23.71 -2.23
C MET A 1 -4.77 24.52 -1.33
N LEU A 2 -3.98 23.85 -0.46
CA LEU A 2 -3.05 24.51 0.46
C LEU A 2 -1.62 24.38 -0.06
N GLU A 3 -0.80 25.39 0.19
CA GLU A 3 0.65 25.33 -0.03
C GLU A 3 1.36 25.39 1.32
N LEU A 4 2.17 24.38 1.60
CA LEU A 4 2.88 24.24 2.87
C LEU A 4 4.38 24.24 2.66
N LYS A 5 5.11 24.68 3.68
CA LYS A 5 6.58 24.71 3.69
C LYS A 5 7.08 24.32 5.06
N GLY A 6 7.96 23.35 5.12
CA GLY A 6 8.67 22.94 6.32
C GLY A 6 10.13 23.38 6.30
N LYS A 7 10.92 22.80 7.19
CA LYS A 7 12.36 23.10 7.31
C LYS A 7 13.11 22.73 6.02
N TYR A 8 12.86 21.57 5.45
CA TYR A 8 13.52 21.05 4.25
C TYR A 8 12.59 21.04 3.04
N GLY A 9 11.38 20.54 3.17
CA GLY A 9 10.36 20.50 2.11
C GLY A 9 9.79 21.89 1.84
N LYS A 10 10.16 22.49 0.71
CA LYS A 10 9.76 23.86 0.33
C LYS A 10 8.67 23.91 -0.73
N ASP A 11 8.37 22.80 -1.38
CA ASP A 11 7.33 22.68 -2.43
C ASP A 11 6.35 21.56 -2.05
N CYS A 12 5.39 21.90 -1.18
CA CYS A 12 4.30 21.00 -0.83
C CYS A 12 2.96 21.58 -1.25
N LYS A 13 2.17 20.79 -1.98
CA LYS A 13 0.79 21.12 -2.33
C LYS A 13 -0.16 20.07 -1.79
N VAL A 14 -1.20 20.52 -1.10
CA VAL A 14 -2.27 19.69 -0.55
C VAL A 14 -3.53 19.95 -1.36
N PHE A 15 -4.08 18.92 -1.99
CA PHE A 15 -5.20 19.04 -2.93
C PHE A 15 -6.58 18.96 -2.25
N ILE A 16 -6.64 19.27 -0.98
CA ILE A 16 -7.88 19.44 -0.20
C ILE A 16 -7.76 20.73 0.62
N ASP A 17 -8.87 21.35 0.97
CA ASP A 17 -8.88 22.62 1.71
C ASP A 17 -9.06 22.45 3.22
N ASN A 18 -9.60 21.31 3.65
CA ASN A 18 -9.79 20.96 5.06
C ASN A 18 -9.02 19.71 5.40
N VAL A 19 -7.93 19.85 6.15
CA VAL A 19 -7.05 18.76 6.60
C VAL A 19 -7.20 18.62 8.11
N GLU A 20 -7.37 17.38 8.57
CA GLU A 20 -7.39 17.07 10.00
C GLU A 20 -6.08 17.48 10.68
N GLU A 21 -6.15 17.96 11.92
CA GLU A 21 -4.99 18.46 12.65
C GLU A 21 -3.86 17.42 12.80
N ALA A 22 -4.22 16.16 13.05
CA ALA A 22 -3.26 15.06 13.16
C ALA A 22 -2.54 14.81 11.81
N ALA A 23 -3.28 14.80 10.71
CA ALA A 23 -2.72 14.69 9.36
C ALA A 23 -1.82 15.88 9.04
N LEU A 24 -2.24 17.09 9.35
CA LEU A 24 -1.44 18.31 9.14
C LEU A 24 -0.11 18.26 9.93
N SER A 25 -0.16 17.83 11.18
CA SER A 25 1.05 17.63 12.01
C SER A 25 2.02 16.63 11.37
N THR A 26 1.51 15.51 10.86
CA THR A 26 2.31 14.51 10.16
C THR A 26 2.91 15.06 8.86
N ILE A 27 2.14 15.86 8.08
CA ILE A 27 2.67 16.53 6.88
C ILE A 27 3.85 17.44 7.24
N TYR A 28 3.74 18.25 8.28
CA TYR A 28 4.86 19.08 8.72
C TYR A 28 6.07 18.26 9.18
N SER A 29 5.87 17.15 9.89
CA SER A 29 6.94 16.24 10.26
C SER A 29 7.71 15.71 9.03
N ILE A 30 6.99 15.39 7.94
CA ILE A 30 7.59 14.97 6.67
C ILE A 30 8.35 16.13 6.01
N LEU A 31 7.78 17.34 6.02
CA LEU A 31 8.42 18.52 5.42
C LEU A 31 9.64 19.03 6.21
N ASP A 32 9.70 18.70 7.50
CA ASP A 32 10.84 18.97 8.36
C ASP A 32 11.90 17.84 8.35
N ASP A 33 11.65 16.79 7.55
CA ASP A 33 12.56 15.70 7.30
C ASP A 33 13.43 15.98 6.07
N GLU A 34 14.72 15.65 6.14
CA GLU A 34 15.69 15.83 5.03
C GLU A 34 15.30 15.06 3.76
N VAL A 35 14.51 14.00 3.85
CA VAL A 35 14.02 13.25 2.70
C VAL A 35 13.21 14.12 1.73
N SER A 36 12.56 15.17 2.24
CA SER A 36 11.76 16.12 1.45
C SER A 36 12.56 17.28 0.85
N ALA A 37 13.89 17.31 1.07
CA ALA A 37 14.74 18.38 0.56
C ALA A 37 14.82 18.40 -0.96
N ASN A 38 14.50 19.55 -1.57
CA ASN A 38 14.58 19.78 -3.01
C ASN A 38 13.70 18.87 -3.89
N VAL A 39 12.70 18.22 -3.31
CA VAL A 39 11.74 17.42 -4.06
C VAL A 39 10.31 17.94 -3.84
N PRO A 40 9.43 17.86 -4.85
CA PRO A 40 8.04 18.24 -4.70
C PRO A 40 7.29 17.19 -3.86
N VAL A 41 6.55 17.64 -2.85
CA VAL A 41 5.63 16.83 -2.06
C VAL A 41 4.21 17.13 -2.51
N ARG A 42 3.41 16.10 -2.72
CA ARG A 42 2.00 16.23 -3.11
C ARG A 42 1.14 15.38 -2.19
N ILE A 43 0.08 15.98 -1.65
CA ILE A 43 -0.86 15.31 -0.76
C ILE A 43 -2.22 15.29 -1.45
N MET A 44 -2.69 14.08 -1.73
CA MET A 44 -3.92 13.83 -2.49
C MET A 44 -5.18 14.11 -1.64
N PRO A 45 -6.36 14.29 -2.29
CA PRO A 45 -7.58 14.70 -1.59
C PRO A 45 -8.10 13.74 -0.53
N ASP A 46 -7.73 12.46 -0.58
CA ASP A 46 -8.09 11.42 0.39
C ASP A 46 -7.24 11.43 1.65
N THR A 47 -6.49 12.51 1.91
CA THR A 47 -5.54 12.57 3.02
C THR A 47 -6.21 12.41 4.38
N HIS A 48 -5.64 11.55 5.19
CA HIS A 48 -5.99 11.31 6.58
C HIS A 48 -4.77 10.74 7.33
N GLU A 49 -4.88 10.63 8.64
CA GLU A 49 -3.80 10.11 9.47
C GLU A 49 -3.45 8.66 9.09
N GLY A 50 -2.16 8.39 8.93
CA GLY A 50 -1.56 7.07 8.75
C GLY A 50 -0.45 6.82 9.76
N VAL A 51 0.17 5.64 9.71
CA VAL A 51 1.30 5.31 10.59
C VAL A 51 2.59 5.87 9.99
N ASP A 52 3.22 6.82 10.65
CA ASP A 52 4.46 7.52 10.24
C ASP A 52 4.35 8.37 8.96
N ILE A 53 3.22 8.34 8.26
CA ILE A 53 2.97 9.06 7.03
C ILE A 53 1.47 9.34 6.89
N VAL A 54 1.09 10.37 6.14
CA VAL A 54 -0.32 10.57 5.79
C VAL A 54 -0.70 9.75 4.56
N ILE A 55 -1.92 9.27 4.53
CA ILE A 55 -2.48 8.67 3.31
C ILE A 55 -2.59 9.78 2.25
N GLY A 56 -2.46 9.42 0.99
CA GLY A 56 -2.42 10.39 -0.12
C GLY A 56 -1.06 11.04 -0.37
N PHE A 57 -0.04 10.72 0.43
CA PHE A 57 1.32 11.25 0.25
C PHE A 57 1.97 10.73 -1.05
N THR A 58 2.59 11.65 -1.77
CA THR A 58 3.33 11.36 -3.00
C THR A 58 4.58 12.23 -3.07
N MET A 59 5.72 11.63 -3.39
CA MET A 59 7.01 12.32 -3.51
C MET A 59 7.93 11.52 -4.44
N PRO A 60 8.70 12.17 -5.31
CA PRO A 60 9.77 11.50 -6.05
C PRO A 60 10.82 10.92 -5.10
N ILE A 61 11.38 9.78 -5.46
CA ILE A 61 12.52 9.20 -4.75
C ILE A 61 13.76 10.06 -5.02
N SER A 62 14.48 10.42 -3.97
CA SER A 62 15.73 11.17 -4.03
C SER A 62 16.96 10.26 -3.80
N ASP A 63 18.06 10.82 -3.31
CA ASP A 63 19.27 10.09 -2.94
C ASP A 63 19.09 9.16 -1.72
N ARG A 64 18.00 9.33 -1.01
CA ARG A 64 17.65 8.58 0.20
C ARG A 64 16.16 8.21 0.25
N VAL A 65 15.86 7.10 0.91
CA VAL A 65 14.50 6.62 1.13
C VAL A 65 14.31 6.33 2.62
N ASN A 66 13.22 6.84 3.18
CA ASN A 66 12.72 6.35 4.45
C ASN A 66 11.77 5.17 4.18
N PRO A 67 12.09 3.94 4.58
CA PRO A 67 11.25 2.78 4.31
C PRO A 67 9.82 2.93 4.86
N ASN A 68 9.64 3.66 5.96
CA ASN A 68 8.33 3.91 6.53
C ASN A 68 7.46 4.82 5.65
N HIS A 69 8.06 5.66 4.79
CA HIS A 69 7.32 6.50 3.84
C HIS A 69 6.80 5.72 2.62
N ILE A 70 7.34 4.54 2.36
CA ILE A 70 6.79 3.63 1.34
C ILE A 70 5.52 2.93 1.87
N GLY A 71 5.43 2.79 3.19
CA GLY A 71 4.33 2.12 3.87
C GLY A 71 4.53 0.61 4.00
N VAL A 72 3.66 0.00 4.80
CA VAL A 72 3.74 -1.44 5.14
C VAL A 72 3.01 -2.33 4.13
N ASP A 73 2.12 -1.78 3.32
CA ASP A 73 1.40 -2.49 2.26
C ASP A 73 1.90 -2.05 0.88
N ILE A 74 3.14 -2.42 0.59
CA ILE A 74 3.82 -2.09 -0.66
C ILE A 74 3.03 -2.65 -1.84
N GLY A 75 2.68 -1.81 -2.82
CA GLY A 75 1.89 -2.20 -3.98
C GLY A 75 0.37 -2.33 -3.68
N CYS A 76 -0.11 -1.73 -2.61
CA CYS A 76 -1.55 -1.53 -2.40
C CYS A 76 -2.14 -0.73 -3.56
N GLY A 77 -3.31 -1.13 -4.02
CA GLY A 77 -3.97 -0.47 -5.13
C GLY A 77 -5.38 -0.98 -5.38
N VAL A 78 -6.09 -0.26 -6.23
CA VAL A 78 -7.45 -0.59 -6.64
C VAL A 78 -7.46 -1.02 -8.10
N THR A 79 -8.08 -2.16 -8.35
CA THR A 79 -8.40 -2.62 -9.71
C THR A 79 -9.90 -2.53 -9.92
N CYS A 80 -10.31 -1.93 -11.04
CA CYS A 80 -11.70 -1.89 -11.47
C CYS A 80 -11.87 -2.70 -12.75
N GLY A 81 -12.89 -3.53 -12.81
CA GLY A 81 -13.26 -4.30 -14.00
C GLY A 81 -14.75 -4.30 -14.24
N ARG A 82 -15.16 -4.18 -15.51
CA ARG A 82 -16.56 -4.39 -15.91
C ARG A 82 -16.86 -5.89 -15.85
N ILE A 83 -17.97 -6.26 -15.24
CA ILE A 83 -18.42 -7.64 -15.11
C ILE A 83 -19.83 -7.81 -15.70
N PRO A 84 -20.18 -9.00 -16.22
CA PRO A 84 -21.54 -9.28 -16.63
C PRO A 84 -22.52 -9.11 -15.49
N LYS A 85 -23.70 -8.57 -15.78
CA LYS A 85 -24.79 -8.53 -14.81
C LYS A 85 -25.24 -9.98 -14.50
N MET A 86 -25.20 -10.33 -13.24
CA MET A 86 -25.51 -11.69 -12.78
C MET A 86 -26.98 -11.79 -12.40
N SER A 87 -27.57 -12.99 -12.57
CA SER A 87 -28.94 -13.27 -12.11
C SER A 87 -29.07 -13.51 -10.63
N MET A 88 -27.93 -13.59 -9.92
CA MET A 88 -27.87 -13.76 -8.46
C MET A 88 -28.16 -12.44 -7.73
N SER A 89 -28.72 -12.53 -6.54
CA SER A 89 -28.83 -11.39 -5.64
C SER A 89 -27.45 -10.94 -5.10
N LEU A 90 -27.31 -9.68 -4.70
CA LEU A 90 -26.08 -9.19 -4.09
C LEU A 90 -25.71 -9.95 -2.81
N ALA A 91 -26.70 -10.42 -2.04
CA ALA A 91 -26.47 -11.25 -0.85
C ALA A 91 -25.83 -12.61 -1.21
N GLU A 92 -26.32 -13.28 -2.26
CA GLU A 92 -25.73 -14.53 -2.72
C GLU A 92 -24.32 -14.34 -3.27
N ILE A 93 -24.05 -13.20 -3.92
CA ILE A 93 -22.71 -12.84 -4.40
C ILE A 93 -21.78 -12.63 -3.22
N ASP A 94 -22.18 -11.85 -2.21
CA ASP A 94 -21.38 -11.60 -1.00
C ASP A 94 -21.04 -12.92 -0.28
N GLU A 95 -22.03 -13.81 -0.10
CA GLU A 95 -21.81 -15.13 0.49
C GLU A 95 -20.75 -15.95 -0.27
N ARG A 96 -20.85 -15.98 -1.60
CA ARG A 96 -19.90 -16.71 -2.45
C ARG A 96 -18.48 -16.10 -2.39
N ILE A 97 -18.37 -14.78 -2.38
CA ILE A 97 -17.09 -14.10 -2.23
C ILE A 97 -16.43 -14.46 -0.90
N ARG A 98 -17.21 -14.39 0.21
CA ARG A 98 -16.70 -14.74 1.54
C ARG A 98 -16.30 -16.22 1.65
N ALA A 99 -17.04 -17.11 1.00
CA ALA A 99 -16.71 -18.54 0.99
C ALA A 99 -15.45 -18.87 0.16
N ALA A 100 -15.21 -18.12 -0.92
CA ALA A 100 -14.15 -18.42 -1.88
C ALA A 100 -12.81 -17.69 -1.62
N ILE A 101 -12.85 -16.50 -0.98
CA ILE A 101 -11.70 -15.61 -0.84
C ILE A 101 -11.31 -15.51 0.63
N PRO A 102 -10.12 -16.06 1.02
CA PRO A 102 -9.60 -15.91 2.36
C PRO A 102 -9.35 -14.43 2.71
N MET A 103 -9.69 -14.02 3.94
CA MET A 103 -9.55 -12.64 4.43
C MET A 103 -8.69 -12.59 5.71
N GLY A 104 -8.29 -11.39 6.09
CA GLY A 104 -7.48 -11.15 7.28
C GLY A 104 -6.13 -11.85 7.19
N PHE A 105 -5.79 -12.64 8.19
CA PHE A 105 -4.55 -13.42 8.24
C PHE A 105 -4.65 -14.77 7.52
N ALA A 106 -5.83 -15.15 7.02
CA ALA A 106 -6.02 -16.41 6.33
C ALA A 106 -5.32 -16.40 4.95
N HIS A 107 -4.82 -17.55 4.57
CA HIS A 107 -4.21 -17.79 3.26
C HIS A 107 -4.73 -19.13 2.69
N ARG A 108 -4.46 -19.39 1.41
CA ARG A 108 -4.90 -20.62 0.76
C ARG A 108 -4.13 -21.83 1.28
N SER A 109 -4.80 -22.95 1.38
CA SER A 109 -4.19 -24.24 1.68
C SER A 109 -3.36 -24.80 0.50
N SER A 110 -3.78 -24.44 -0.73
CA SER A 110 -3.11 -24.79 -1.99
C SER A 110 -2.77 -23.54 -2.79
N LEU A 111 -1.88 -23.64 -3.76
CA LEU A 111 -1.54 -22.54 -4.65
C LEU A 111 -2.76 -22.16 -5.51
N HIS A 112 -2.89 -20.87 -5.78
CA HIS A 112 -3.88 -20.39 -6.72
C HIS A 112 -3.52 -20.86 -8.15
N PRO A 113 -4.48 -21.22 -9.02
CA PRO A 113 -4.18 -21.70 -10.38
C PRO A 113 -3.36 -20.72 -11.24
N PHE A 114 -3.42 -19.42 -10.94
CA PHE A 114 -2.60 -18.41 -11.59
C PHE A 114 -1.24 -18.17 -10.91
N ALA A 115 -0.90 -18.91 -9.87
CA ALA A 115 0.43 -18.85 -9.30
C ALA A 115 1.43 -19.43 -10.29
N SER A 116 2.41 -18.64 -10.69
CA SER A 116 3.52 -19.05 -11.53
C SER A 116 4.83 -18.78 -10.80
N GLU A 117 5.82 -19.59 -11.06
CA GLU A 117 7.16 -19.40 -10.51
C GLU A 117 7.69 -18.02 -10.88
N ASN A 118 8.25 -17.33 -9.89
CA ASN A 118 8.86 -16.02 -10.04
C ASN A 118 10.16 -15.98 -9.22
N SER A 119 11.26 -16.18 -9.90
CA SER A 119 12.58 -16.28 -9.27
C SER A 119 12.99 -15.00 -8.51
N ALA A 120 12.57 -13.83 -8.98
CA ALA A 120 12.86 -12.57 -8.29
C ALA A 120 12.08 -12.47 -6.97
N MET A 121 10.79 -12.87 -6.97
CA MET A 121 9.98 -12.91 -5.76
C MET A 121 10.53 -13.93 -4.77
N GLU A 122 10.92 -15.13 -5.23
CA GLU A 122 11.48 -16.18 -4.39
C GLU A 122 12.81 -15.77 -3.76
N ALA A 123 13.70 -15.15 -4.54
CA ALA A 123 14.96 -14.62 -4.04
C ALA A 123 14.72 -13.53 -2.98
N LEU A 124 13.77 -12.63 -3.20
CA LEU A 124 13.41 -11.60 -2.24
C LEU A 124 12.79 -12.22 -0.98
N ALA A 125 11.86 -13.17 -1.12
CA ALA A 125 11.25 -13.86 0.01
C ALA A 125 12.32 -14.52 0.88
N THR A 126 13.24 -15.26 0.27
CA THR A 126 14.37 -15.89 0.98
C THR A 126 15.25 -14.85 1.67
N LYS A 127 15.60 -13.75 0.98
CA LYS A 127 16.41 -12.65 1.52
C LYS A 127 15.81 -12.05 2.80
N ILE A 128 14.49 -11.93 2.86
CA ILE A 128 13.79 -11.36 4.01
C ILE A 128 13.29 -12.41 5.04
N GLY A 129 13.75 -13.67 4.89
CA GLY A 129 13.41 -14.75 5.82
C GLY A 129 11.98 -15.27 5.72
N GLN A 130 11.35 -15.14 4.53
CA GLN A 130 10.02 -15.68 4.26
C GLN A 130 10.11 -16.94 3.40
N ASP A 131 9.22 -17.91 3.67
CA ASP A 131 9.06 -19.08 2.81
C ASP A 131 8.32 -18.67 1.51
N PRO A 132 8.93 -18.85 0.32
CA PRO A 132 8.29 -18.55 -0.95
C PRO A 132 6.93 -19.23 -1.14
N GLN A 133 6.76 -20.45 -0.64
CA GLN A 133 5.49 -21.18 -0.75
C GLN A 133 4.37 -20.48 0.05
N ASN A 134 4.69 -19.92 1.19
CA ASN A 134 3.73 -19.13 1.97
C ASN A 134 3.38 -17.81 1.27
N VAL A 135 4.32 -17.20 0.55
CA VAL A 135 4.05 -16.01 -0.27
C VAL A 135 3.09 -16.35 -1.41
N TYR A 136 3.32 -17.43 -2.13
CA TYR A 136 2.41 -17.89 -3.19
C TYR A 136 1.00 -18.21 -2.69
N ARG A 137 0.85 -18.76 -1.48
CA ARG A 137 -0.47 -19.05 -0.88
C ARG A 137 -1.27 -17.80 -0.51
N GLN A 138 -0.62 -16.63 -0.46
CA GLN A 138 -1.31 -15.35 -0.26
C GLN A 138 -1.94 -14.80 -1.55
N LEU A 139 -1.55 -15.31 -2.71
CA LEU A 139 -2.16 -14.94 -3.99
C LEU A 139 -3.64 -15.32 -4.03
N GLY A 140 -4.49 -14.40 -4.47
CA GLY A 140 -5.95 -14.59 -4.50
C GLY A 140 -6.59 -14.57 -3.11
N THR A 141 -5.98 -13.88 -2.14
CA THR A 141 -6.57 -13.55 -0.84
C THR A 141 -6.81 -12.04 -0.75
N LEU A 142 -7.82 -11.62 0.00
CA LEU A 142 -8.14 -10.20 0.13
C LEU A 142 -7.25 -9.48 1.14
N GLY A 143 -7.09 -10.05 2.32
CA GLY A 143 -6.42 -9.42 3.44
C GLY A 143 -7.34 -8.73 4.43
N GLY A 144 -6.78 -7.79 5.17
CA GLY A 144 -7.47 -7.02 6.20
C GLY A 144 -7.20 -5.53 6.07
N GLY A 145 -7.57 -4.79 7.11
CA GLY A 145 -7.47 -3.33 7.10
C GLY A 145 -8.52 -2.70 6.19
N ASN A 146 -8.08 -1.79 5.33
CA ASN A 146 -8.92 -1.08 4.37
C ASN A 146 -9.13 -1.83 3.04
N HIS A 147 -8.74 -3.10 2.94
CA HIS A 147 -8.96 -3.91 1.74
C HIS A 147 -10.43 -4.28 1.58
N PHE A 148 -10.94 -4.23 0.35
CA PHE A 148 -12.34 -4.53 0.05
C PHE A 148 -12.53 -5.12 -1.34
N ILE A 149 -13.67 -5.76 -1.52
CA ILE A 149 -14.26 -6.10 -2.82
C ILE A 149 -15.62 -5.45 -2.84
N GLU A 150 -15.90 -4.66 -3.86
CA GLU A 150 -17.15 -3.94 -4.04
C GLU A 150 -17.72 -4.21 -5.43
N ILE A 151 -19.05 -4.34 -5.52
CA ILE A 151 -19.76 -4.37 -6.78
C ILE A 151 -20.63 -3.14 -6.86
N GLY A 152 -20.40 -2.33 -7.90
CA GLY A 152 -21.16 -1.14 -8.19
C GLY A 152 -21.89 -1.25 -9.53
N GLU A 153 -22.90 -0.39 -9.72
CA GLU A 153 -23.61 -0.25 -10.99
C GLU A 153 -23.51 1.19 -11.49
N ALA A 154 -23.15 1.36 -12.75
CA ALA A 154 -23.15 2.65 -13.43
C ALA A 154 -23.63 2.44 -14.87
N ASP A 155 -24.57 3.30 -15.33
CA ASP A 155 -25.12 3.27 -16.68
C ASP A 155 -25.68 1.91 -17.13
N GLY A 156 -26.18 1.12 -16.17
CA GLY A 156 -26.74 -0.22 -16.41
C GLY A 156 -25.71 -1.34 -16.49
N ASP A 157 -24.42 -1.04 -16.42
CA ASP A 157 -23.32 -1.99 -16.37
C ASP A 157 -22.88 -2.24 -14.91
N TRP A 158 -22.38 -3.43 -14.65
CA TRP A 158 -21.80 -3.80 -13.35
C TRP A 158 -20.30 -3.74 -13.39
N TYR A 159 -19.73 -3.27 -12.28
CA TYR A 159 -18.30 -3.15 -12.07
C TYR A 159 -17.91 -3.81 -10.77
N ILE A 160 -16.75 -4.46 -10.78
CA ILE A 160 -16.10 -4.94 -9.56
C ILE A 160 -14.90 -4.07 -9.26
N PHE A 161 -14.79 -3.62 -8.01
CA PHE A 161 -13.62 -2.92 -7.48
C PHE A 161 -12.96 -3.82 -6.46
N ILE A 162 -11.65 -4.00 -6.60
CA ILE A 162 -10.86 -4.82 -5.68
C ILE A 162 -9.71 -3.95 -5.17
N HIS A 163 -9.75 -3.63 -3.87
CA HIS A 163 -8.67 -2.98 -3.17
C HIS A 163 -7.91 -4.01 -2.36
N THR A 164 -6.68 -4.30 -2.76
CA THR A 164 -5.77 -5.23 -2.08
C THR A 164 -4.31 -4.85 -2.35
N GLY A 165 -3.36 -5.53 -1.72
CA GLY A 165 -1.94 -5.22 -1.86
C GLY A 165 -1.05 -6.46 -1.71
N SER A 166 0.19 -6.24 -1.29
CA SER A 166 1.24 -7.26 -1.21
C SER A 166 1.11 -8.23 -0.03
N ARG A 167 0.05 -8.12 0.74
CA ARG A 167 -0.25 -8.97 1.88
C ARG A 167 0.89 -8.90 2.94
N ASN A 168 1.09 -9.99 3.71
CA ASN A 168 2.19 -10.06 4.66
C ASN A 168 3.57 -9.94 4.01
N PHE A 169 3.70 -10.29 2.73
CA PHE A 169 4.98 -10.19 2.02
C PHE A 169 5.52 -8.77 2.01
N GLY A 170 4.72 -7.77 1.59
CA GLY A 170 5.13 -6.37 1.62
C GLY A 170 5.44 -5.84 3.02
N LEU A 171 4.66 -6.24 4.03
CA LEU A 171 4.95 -5.92 5.41
C LEU A 171 6.34 -6.41 5.84
N GLN A 172 6.72 -7.64 5.46
CA GLN A 172 8.05 -8.18 5.80
C GLN A 172 9.17 -7.49 5.02
N VAL A 173 8.93 -7.12 3.76
CA VAL A 173 9.87 -6.29 2.97
C VAL A 173 10.10 -4.94 3.66
N CYS A 174 9.04 -4.24 4.05
CA CYS A 174 9.14 -2.97 4.77
C CYS A 174 9.94 -3.14 6.09
N LYS A 175 9.60 -4.12 6.91
CA LYS A 175 10.30 -4.41 8.17
C LYS A 175 11.78 -4.71 7.97
N TYR A 176 12.12 -5.49 6.94
CA TYR A 176 13.51 -5.83 6.61
C TYR A 176 14.32 -4.56 6.30
N HIS A 177 13.80 -3.69 5.43
CA HIS A 177 14.49 -2.46 5.04
C HIS A 177 14.53 -1.42 6.16
N ALA A 178 13.48 -1.31 6.98
CA ALA A 178 13.49 -0.44 8.16
C ALA A 178 14.53 -0.91 9.19
N ALA A 179 14.64 -2.21 9.42
CA ALA A 179 15.67 -2.78 10.30
C ALA A 179 17.09 -2.55 9.76
N LYS A 180 17.28 -2.65 8.43
CA LYS A 180 18.56 -2.35 7.78
C LYS A 180 18.96 -0.88 7.95
N ALA A 181 18.03 0.06 7.74
CA ALA A 181 18.27 1.48 7.97
C ALA A 181 18.69 1.75 9.42
N LYS A 182 17.97 1.17 10.38
CA LYS A 182 18.28 1.28 11.82
C LYS A 182 19.65 0.70 12.18
N ALA A 183 20.03 -0.45 11.60
CA ALA A 183 21.33 -1.06 11.81
C ALA A 183 22.49 -0.18 11.30
N ASN A 184 22.25 0.61 10.25
CA ASN A 184 23.19 1.61 9.73
C ASN A 184 23.18 2.91 10.55
N GLY A 185 22.51 2.96 11.69
CA GLY A 185 22.39 4.15 12.54
C GLY A 185 21.56 5.29 11.92
N SER A 186 20.68 4.97 10.98
CA SER A 186 19.86 5.92 10.24
C SER A 186 18.40 5.47 10.18
N LYS A 187 17.52 6.40 9.83
CA LYS A 187 16.14 6.08 9.40
C LYS A 187 16.04 6.00 7.87
N TYR A 188 17.13 6.27 7.15
CA TYR A 188 17.18 6.26 5.69
C TYR A 188 18.02 5.11 5.16
N LEU A 189 17.69 4.70 3.95
CA LEU A 189 18.53 3.91 3.06
C LEU A 189 19.01 4.79 1.92
N PHE A 190 20.24 4.60 1.50
CA PHE A 190 20.87 5.30 0.38
C PHE A 190 21.03 4.35 -0.80
N GLY A 191 21.33 4.87 -2.01
CA GLY A 191 21.37 4.10 -3.24
C GLY A 191 22.16 2.79 -3.17
N ASN A 192 23.24 2.72 -2.41
CA ASN A 192 24.05 1.52 -2.22
C ASN A 192 23.45 0.51 -1.21
N ASP A 193 22.40 0.88 -0.49
CA ASP A 193 21.75 0.07 0.54
C ASP A 193 20.45 -0.57 0.07
N MET A 194 19.92 -0.14 -1.08
CA MET A 194 18.62 -0.56 -1.64
C MET A 194 18.66 -1.89 -2.41
#